data_81d443f3a137640eef31871e2f1ca602
#
_entry.id   81d443f3a137640eef31871e2f1ca602
#
_cell.length_a   1.000
_cell.length_b   1.000
_cell.length_c   1.000
_cell.angle_alpha   90.00
_cell.angle_beta   90.00
_cell.angle_gamma   90.00
#
_symmetry.space_group_name_H-M   'P 1'
#
loop_
_entity.id
_entity.type
_entity.pdbx_description
1 polymer ?
#
loop_
_entity_poly.entity_id
_entity_poly.type
_entity_poly.pdbx_seq_one_letter_code
_entity_poly.pdbx_strand_id
1 'polypeptide(L)'
;MGKIAVLFSGQGAQYVGMGKDLYDSDSDAKKLYDLGESLRRGTVKVCFEGEGEELTKTENTQPALFLTDLAFANALKDAGIKADAVAGFSLGEIPALAYAGVLSTEDAFKLVVIRGTKMGELSTKYAGGMAAALKLAPEVVEETCKEFKEIWPVNYNCPGQISCAGSADEIDAFCAAIKEKGGRAVKLAVSGAFHTPYMKEASEELEKALKTMTINAPQTEIYANRTGKPYPQDTAQIIETIALQASSSVRFEDTLKNMWADGIDTFIEVGAGKTLTGFVKKTLPEAKMYTVTTVDALNEAIENIKAGE
;
A
#
# COMPACT_ATOMS: atom_id res chain seq x y z
N MET A 1 1.25 1.16 27.69
CA MET A 1 1.54 1.31 26.27
C MET A 1 0.30 0.83 25.53
N GLY A 2 -0.23 1.61 24.61
CA GLY A 2 -1.38 1.19 23.80
C GLY A 2 -0.97 0.16 22.76
N LYS A 3 -1.93 -0.28 21.94
CA LYS A 3 -1.66 -1.21 20.83
C LYS A 3 -1.06 -0.46 19.62
N ILE A 4 -0.13 -1.11 18.95
CA ILE A 4 0.64 -0.54 17.84
C ILE A 4 0.20 -1.18 16.52
N ALA A 5 -0.08 -0.34 15.51
CA ALA A 5 -0.18 -0.79 14.12
C ALA A 5 1.04 -0.32 13.31
N VAL A 6 1.57 -1.21 12.47
CA VAL A 6 2.53 -0.87 11.42
C VAL A 6 1.82 -0.75 10.09
N LEU A 7 2.01 0.38 9.40
CA LEU A 7 1.41 0.70 8.12
C LEU A 7 2.47 0.69 7.02
N PHE A 8 2.22 -0.10 5.98
CA PHE A 8 3.13 -0.28 4.84
C PHE A 8 2.73 0.64 3.70
N SER A 9 3.71 1.37 3.17
CA SER A 9 3.49 2.40 2.17
C SER A 9 2.97 1.85 0.83
N GLY A 10 2.43 2.71 -0.01
CA GLY A 10 1.93 2.35 -1.34
C GLY A 10 2.68 3.04 -2.46
N GLN A 11 2.35 2.64 -3.70
CA GLN A 11 2.89 3.27 -4.91
C GLN A 11 2.56 4.78 -4.91
N GLY A 12 3.56 5.59 -5.27
CA GLY A 12 3.54 7.05 -5.19
C GLY A 12 4.40 7.59 -4.05
N ALA A 13 4.85 6.73 -3.13
CA ALA A 13 5.75 7.11 -2.03
C ALA A 13 7.24 6.97 -2.39
N GLN A 14 7.57 6.21 -3.45
CA GLN A 14 8.93 5.85 -3.84
C GLN A 14 9.80 7.08 -4.20
N TYR A 15 11.07 6.98 -3.87
CA TYR A 15 12.12 7.89 -4.33
C TYR A 15 13.45 7.12 -4.47
N VAL A 16 14.30 7.59 -5.37
CA VAL A 16 15.61 6.95 -5.60
C VAL A 16 16.47 7.07 -4.34
N GLY A 17 17.03 5.94 -3.89
CA GLY A 17 17.83 5.86 -2.66
C GLY A 17 17.02 5.51 -1.40
N MET A 18 15.69 5.30 -1.49
CA MET A 18 14.88 4.89 -0.33
C MET A 18 15.41 3.60 0.29
N GLY A 19 15.60 3.60 1.63
CA GLY A 19 16.08 2.45 2.40
C GLY A 19 17.57 2.11 2.22
N LYS A 20 18.33 2.91 1.45
CA LYS A 20 19.77 2.65 1.26
C LYS A 20 20.56 2.80 2.54
N ASP A 21 20.25 3.76 3.38
CA ASP A 21 20.86 3.96 4.69
C ASP A 21 20.68 2.75 5.60
N LEU A 22 19.49 2.13 5.59
CA LEU A 22 19.24 0.90 6.34
C LEU A 22 19.97 -0.30 5.72
N TYR A 23 19.96 -0.43 4.39
CA TYR A 23 20.75 -1.46 3.68
C TYR A 23 22.24 -1.41 4.01
N ASP A 24 22.82 -0.20 4.11
CA ASP A 24 24.25 0.00 4.40
C ASP A 24 24.61 -0.26 5.88
N SER A 25 23.66 -0.12 6.80
CA SER A 25 23.90 -0.18 8.24
C SER A 25 23.37 -1.45 8.95
N ASP A 26 22.42 -2.16 8.34
CA ASP A 26 21.75 -3.33 8.92
C ASP A 26 21.95 -4.59 8.06
N SER A 27 22.52 -5.65 8.70
CA SER A 27 22.85 -6.89 8.00
C SER A 27 21.63 -7.69 7.55
N ASP A 28 20.49 -7.59 8.24
CA ASP A 28 19.29 -8.35 7.91
C ASP A 28 18.47 -7.61 6.86
N ALA A 29 18.45 -6.28 6.89
CA ALA A 29 17.99 -5.48 5.77
C ALA A 29 18.77 -5.80 4.50
N LYS A 30 20.11 -5.85 4.58
CA LYS A 30 20.96 -6.22 3.45
C LYS A 30 20.60 -7.59 2.88
N LYS A 31 20.42 -8.61 3.71
CA LYS A 31 20.01 -9.96 3.25
C LYS A 31 18.67 -9.95 2.55
N LEU A 32 17.71 -9.13 3.03
CA LEU A 32 16.39 -8.98 2.39
C LEU A 32 16.50 -8.40 0.98
N TYR A 33 17.29 -7.32 0.82
CA TYR A 33 17.53 -6.74 -0.51
C TYR A 33 18.32 -7.69 -1.42
N ASP A 34 19.31 -8.42 -0.89
CA ASP A 34 20.07 -9.43 -1.65
C ASP A 34 19.16 -10.58 -2.10
N LEU A 35 18.18 -11.01 -1.28
CA LEU A 35 17.15 -11.95 -1.69
C LEU A 35 16.31 -11.39 -2.85
N GLY A 36 15.81 -10.18 -2.74
CA GLY A 36 15.05 -9.52 -3.80
C GLY A 36 15.84 -9.41 -5.11
N GLU A 37 17.12 -9.03 -5.04
CA GLU A 37 18.02 -8.97 -6.20
C GLU A 37 18.26 -10.34 -6.83
N SER A 38 18.35 -11.42 -6.03
CA SER A 38 18.50 -12.78 -6.53
C SER A 38 17.27 -13.29 -7.28
N LEU A 39 16.07 -12.88 -6.83
CA LEU A 39 14.79 -13.27 -7.42
C LEU A 39 14.41 -12.42 -8.64
N ARG A 40 14.77 -11.14 -8.61
CA ARG A 40 14.55 -10.18 -9.70
C ARG A 40 15.75 -9.25 -9.83
N ARG A 41 16.69 -9.64 -10.70
CA ARG A 41 17.92 -8.89 -10.95
C ARG A 41 17.65 -7.45 -11.39
N GLY A 42 18.39 -6.50 -10.82
CA GLY A 42 18.30 -5.07 -11.11
C GLY A 42 17.35 -4.30 -10.20
N THR A 43 16.61 -4.97 -9.31
CA THR A 43 15.67 -4.31 -8.38
C THR A 43 16.40 -3.36 -7.43
N VAL A 44 17.49 -3.81 -6.83
CA VAL A 44 18.28 -2.99 -5.89
C VAL A 44 18.92 -1.80 -6.60
N LYS A 45 19.47 -2.03 -7.80
CA LYS A 45 20.06 -0.95 -8.61
C LYS A 45 19.02 0.13 -8.95
N VAL A 46 17.84 -0.27 -9.42
CA VAL A 46 16.76 0.68 -9.74
C VAL A 46 16.29 1.42 -8.49
N CYS A 47 16.19 0.74 -7.35
CA CYS A 47 15.78 1.34 -6.09
C CYS A 47 16.77 2.43 -5.62
N PHE A 48 18.08 2.14 -5.65
CA PHE A 48 19.10 2.99 -5.03
C PHE A 48 19.75 4.00 -5.97
N GLU A 49 19.88 3.67 -7.25
CA GLU A 49 20.69 4.40 -8.22
C GLU A 49 19.98 4.62 -9.58
N GLY A 50 18.75 4.12 -9.72
CA GLY A 50 17.99 4.25 -10.96
C GLY A 50 17.57 5.68 -11.25
N GLU A 51 17.17 5.95 -12.51
CA GLU A 51 16.49 7.19 -12.85
C GLU A 51 15.06 7.18 -12.25
N GLY A 52 14.57 8.36 -11.85
CA GLY A 52 13.24 8.47 -11.23
C GLY A 52 12.12 7.92 -12.12
N GLU A 53 12.21 8.13 -13.43
CA GLU A 53 11.26 7.58 -14.40
C GLU A 53 11.28 6.05 -14.45
N GLU A 54 12.47 5.42 -14.33
CA GLU A 54 12.61 3.97 -14.30
C GLU A 54 12.00 3.39 -13.02
N LEU A 55 12.27 4.01 -11.86
CA LEU A 55 11.68 3.61 -10.59
C LEU A 55 10.16 3.80 -10.56
N THR A 56 9.61 4.77 -11.28
CA THR A 56 8.17 5.08 -11.31
C THR A 56 7.35 4.06 -12.12
N LYS A 57 7.98 3.25 -12.97
CA LYS A 57 7.28 2.16 -13.65
C LYS A 57 6.74 1.15 -12.62
N THR A 58 5.47 0.80 -12.74
CA THR A 58 4.75 -0.03 -11.75
C THR A 58 5.49 -1.34 -11.45
N GLU A 59 6.04 -1.99 -12.47
CA GLU A 59 6.82 -3.23 -12.36
C GLU A 59 8.13 -3.06 -11.58
N ASN A 60 8.65 -1.85 -11.45
CA ASN A 60 9.85 -1.53 -10.69
C ASN A 60 9.51 -0.96 -9.32
N THR A 61 8.51 -0.07 -9.25
CA THR A 61 8.07 0.55 -8.01
C THR A 61 7.67 -0.49 -6.97
N GLN A 62 6.85 -1.47 -7.38
CA GLN A 62 6.25 -2.40 -6.43
C GLN A 62 7.29 -3.30 -5.74
N PRO A 63 8.22 -3.97 -6.44
CA PRO A 63 9.28 -4.73 -5.77
C PRO A 63 10.23 -3.87 -4.94
N ALA A 64 10.54 -2.66 -5.37
CA ALA A 64 11.43 -1.76 -4.63
C ALA A 64 10.82 -1.29 -3.30
N LEU A 65 9.54 -0.87 -3.31
CA LEU A 65 8.81 -0.51 -2.10
C LEU A 65 8.61 -1.71 -1.17
N PHE A 66 8.30 -2.90 -1.73
CA PHE A 66 8.19 -4.12 -0.92
C PHE A 66 9.44 -4.34 -0.04
N LEU A 67 10.63 -4.26 -0.64
CA LEU A 67 11.89 -4.46 0.09
C LEU A 67 12.10 -3.36 1.14
N THR A 68 11.86 -2.11 0.76
CA THR A 68 12.05 -0.96 1.66
C THR A 68 11.10 -1.02 2.85
N ASP A 69 9.83 -1.22 2.61
CA ASP A 69 8.80 -1.27 3.65
C ASP A 69 9.04 -2.43 4.62
N LEU A 70 9.31 -3.62 4.09
CA LEU A 70 9.54 -4.81 4.91
C LEU A 70 10.85 -4.71 5.70
N ALA A 71 11.90 -4.09 5.14
CA ALA A 71 13.18 -3.87 5.84
C ALA A 71 12.97 -2.99 7.09
N PHE A 72 12.30 -1.84 6.96
CA PHE A 72 12.03 -0.98 8.12
C PHE A 72 11.09 -1.62 9.14
N ALA A 73 10.08 -2.37 8.69
CA ALA A 73 9.17 -3.10 9.59
C ALA A 73 9.92 -4.18 10.40
N ASN A 74 10.83 -4.92 9.74
CA ASN A 74 11.66 -5.92 10.42
C ASN A 74 12.63 -5.26 11.41
N ALA A 75 13.28 -4.16 11.05
CA ALA A 75 14.16 -3.43 11.94
C ALA A 75 13.46 -2.92 13.21
N LEU A 76 12.21 -2.43 13.10
CA LEU A 76 11.38 -2.11 14.26
C LEU A 76 11.12 -3.35 15.14
N LYS A 77 10.75 -4.47 14.52
CA LYS A 77 10.48 -5.73 15.22
C LYS A 77 11.72 -6.24 15.97
N ASP A 78 12.89 -6.18 15.33
CA ASP A 78 14.17 -6.62 15.91
C ASP A 78 14.62 -5.71 17.05
N ALA A 79 14.26 -4.41 16.98
CA ALA A 79 14.44 -3.47 18.10
C ALA A 79 13.43 -3.70 19.26
N GLY A 80 12.54 -4.68 19.15
CA GLY A 80 11.54 -5.03 20.17
C GLY A 80 10.21 -4.30 20.07
N ILE A 81 9.99 -3.50 19.01
CA ILE A 81 8.72 -2.85 18.73
C ILE A 81 7.87 -3.80 17.88
N LYS A 82 6.98 -4.55 18.54
CA LYS A 82 6.09 -5.51 17.87
C LYS A 82 4.77 -4.86 17.53
N ALA A 83 4.30 -5.09 16.31
CA ALA A 83 2.97 -4.68 15.89
C ALA A 83 1.91 -5.63 16.49
N ASP A 84 0.84 -5.07 17.03
CA ASP A 84 -0.39 -5.80 17.38
C ASP A 84 -1.23 -6.05 16.13
N ALA A 85 -1.19 -5.11 15.18
CA ALA A 85 -1.84 -5.23 13.88
C ALA A 85 -1.00 -4.58 12.77
N VAL A 86 -1.26 -4.97 11.53
CA VAL A 86 -0.65 -4.39 10.35
C VAL A 86 -1.69 -4.08 9.28
N ALA A 87 -1.42 -3.09 8.46
CA ALA A 87 -2.13 -2.84 7.19
C ALA A 87 -1.16 -2.25 6.18
N GLY A 88 -1.44 -2.46 4.90
CA GLY A 88 -0.70 -1.81 3.84
C GLY A 88 -1.64 -1.05 2.92
N PHE A 89 -1.13 -0.08 2.18
CA PHE A 89 -1.91 0.66 1.21
C PHE A 89 -1.66 0.12 -0.19
N SER A 90 -2.65 -0.52 -0.81
CA SER A 90 -2.54 -1.14 -2.13
C SER A 90 -1.37 -2.15 -2.19
N LEU A 91 -0.28 -1.79 -2.83
CA LEU A 91 0.97 -2.57 -2.85
C LEU A 91 1.46 -2.94 -1.44
N GLY A 92 1.36 -2.03 -0.48
CA GLY A 92 1.83 -2.22 0.89
C GLY A 92 1.16 -3.39 1.63
N GLU A 93 0.01 -3.87 1.15
CA GLU A 93 -0.61 -5.09 1.69
C GLU A 93 0.25 -6.33 1.46
N ILE A 94 1.07 -6.39 0.39
CA ILE A 94 1.93 -7.55 0.11
C ILE A 94 3.09 -7.67 1.11
N PRO A 95 3.90 -6.63 1.42
CA PRO A 95 4.87 -6.73 2.50
C PRO A 95 4.21 -6.91 3.88
N ALA A 96 3.00 -6.38 4.11
CA ALA A 96 2.24 -6.65 5.34
C ALA A 96 1.88 -8.13 5.49
N LEU A 97 1.52 -8.84 4.40
CA LEU A 97 1.29 -10.29 4.40
C LEU A 97 2.55 -11.08 4.77
N ALA A 98 3.71 -10.67 4.28
CA ALA A 98 4.98 -11.28 4.66
C ALA A 98 5.29 -11.06 6.15
N TYR A 99 5.14 -9.83 6.63
CA TYR A 99 5.35 -9.48 8.05
C TYR A 99 4.40 -10.25 8.98
N ALA A 100 3.14 -10.39 8.59
CA ALA A 100 2.12 -11.12 9.33
C ALA A 100 2.27 -12.65 9.26
N GLY A 101 3.24 -13.18 8.49
CA GLY A 101 3.52 -14.61 8.36
C GLY A 101 2.52 -15.38 7.49
N VAL A 102 1.69 -14.68 6.70
CA VAL A 102 0.75 -15.29 5.75
C VAL A 102 1.48 -15.93 4.58
N LEU A 103 2.49 -15.23 4.07
CA LEU A 103 3.40 -15.68 3.03
C LEU A 103 4.84 -15.69 3.54
N SER A 104 5.68 -16.58 2.99
CA SER A 104 7.12 -16.42 3.15
C SER A 104 7.58 -15.12 2.48
N THR A 105 8.68 -14.52 2.93
CA THR A 105 9.25 -13.32 2.29
C THR A 105 9.54 -13.57 0.80
N GLU A 106 10.02 -14.75 0.46
CA GLU A 106 10.32 -15.15 -0.91
C GLU A 106 9.05 -15.22 -1.78
N ASP A 107 7.99 -15.87 -1.30
CA ASP A 107 6.72 -15.98 -2.03
C ASP A 107 6.03 -14.62 -2.15
N ALA A 108 6.04 -13.81 -1.10
CA ALA A 108 5.50 -12.46 -1.13
C ALA A 108 6.26 -11.56 -2.13
N PHE A 109 7.60 -11.68 -2.20
CA PHE A 109 8.38 -10.96 -3.20
C PHE A 109 8.06 -11.42 -4.62
N LYS A 110 7.95 -12.72 -4.86
CA LYS A 110 7.51 -13.26 -6.16
C LYS A 110 6.11 -12.75 -6.53
N LEU A 111 5.20 -12.73 -5.56
CA LEU A 111 3.83 -12.24 -5.76
C LEU A 111 3.81 -10.76 -6.13
N VAL A 112 4.60 -9.91 -5.46
CA VAL A 112 4.65 -8.47 -5.78
C VAL A 112 5.27 -8.21 -7.15
N VAL A 113 6.22 -9.03 -7.59
CA VAL A 113 6.78 -8.95 -8.96
C VAL A 113 5.71 -9.29 -10.00
N ILE A 114 4.95 -10.38 -9.80
CA ILE A 114 3.82 -10.74 -10.68
C ILE A 114 2.80 -9.61 -10.72
N ARG A 115 2.44 -9.08 -9.53
CA ARG A 115 1.47 -7.97 -9.40
C ARG A 115 1.92 -6.72 -10.15
N GLY A 116 3.14 -6.25 -9.89
CA GLY A 116 3.69 -5.06 -10.52
C GLY A 116 3.79 -5.18 -12.04
N THR A 117 4.28 -6.31 -12.53
CA THR A 117 4.39 -6.60 -13.97
C THR A 117 3.01 -6.61 -14.63
N LYS A 118 2.06 -7.37 -14.07
CA LYS A 118 0.73 -7.50 -14.70
C LYS A 118 -0.06 -6.20 -14.67
N MET A 119 -0.02 -5.47 -13.55
CA MET A 119 -0.68 -4.16 -13.47
C MET A 119 -0.04 -3.13 -14.42
N GLY A 120 1.28 -3.18 -14.62
CA GLY A 120 2.00 -2.37 -15.61
C GLY A 120 1.57 -2.67 -17.06
N GLU A 121 1.50 -3.96 -17.41
CA GLU A 121 0.98 -4.41 -18.71
C GLU A 121 -0.46 -3.92 -18.96
N LEU A 122 -1.34 -4.05 -17.97
CA LEU A 122 -2.74 -3.63 -18.08
C LEU A 122 -2.88 -2.10 -18.17
N SER A 123 -1.98 -1.35 -17.53
CA SER A 123 -1.94 0.11 -17.67
C SER A 123 -1.57 0.58 -19.09
N THR A 124 -0.81 -0.25 -19.81
CA THR A 124 -0.49 0.00 -21.22
C THR A 124 -1.65 -0.46 -22.13
N LYS A 125 -2.30 -1.59 -21.78
CA LYS A 125 -3.43 -2.15 -22.54
C LYS A 125 -4.69 -1.28 -22.47
N TYR A 126 -4.98 -0.73 -21.31
CA TYR A 126 -6.15 0.11 -21.05
C TYR A 126 -5.67 1.53 -20.71
N ALA A 127 -5.88 2.46 -21.65
CA ALA A 127 -5.57 3.87 -21.41
C ALA A 127 -6.43 4.39 -20.24
N GLY A 128 -5.81 4.49 -19.07
CA GLY A 128 -6.48 4.87 -17.84
C GLY A 128 -5.87 6.09 -17.17
N GLY A 129 -6.60 6.63 -16.21
CA GLY A 129 -6.14 7.73 -15.37
C GLY A 129 -6.77 7.67 -14.00
N MET A 130 -6.18 8.44 -13.08
CA MET A 130 -6.68 8.58 -11.72
C MET A 130 -6.76 10.04 -11.30
N ALA A 131 -7.74 10.37 -10.47
CA ALA A 131 -7.86 11.68 -9.85
C ALA A 131 -8.31 11.54 -8.39
N ALA A 132 -7.77 12.39 -7.51
CA ALA A 132 -8.26 12.52 -6.14
C ALA A 132 -9.41 13.53 -6.11
N ALA A 133 -10.59 13.09 -5.68
CA ALA A 133 -11.73 13.93 -5.32
C ALA A 133 -11.59 14.33 -3.85
N LEU A 134 -11.60 15.64 -3.59
CA LEU A 134 -11.34 16.21 -2.26
C LEU A 134 -12.51 17.08 -1.81
N LYS A 135 -12.73 17.15 -0.49
CA LYS A 135 -13.71 18.01 0.18
C LYS A 135 -15.19 17.72 -0.13
N LEU A 136 -15.50 16.51 -0.55
CA LEU A 136 -16.86 16.04 -0.76
C LEU A 136 -17.13 14.82 0.12
N ALA A 137 -18.41 14.60 0.45
CA ALA A 137 -18.86 13.38 1.10
C ALA A 137 -18.73 12.19 0.13
N PRO A 138 -18.48 10.97 0.64
CA PRO A 138 -18.33 9.79 -0.20
C PRO A 138 -19.50 9.56 -1.17
N GLU A 139 -20.71 9.75 -0.70
CA GLU A 139 -21.95 9.57 -1.49
C GLU A 139 -21.98 10.49 -2.71
N VAL A 140 -21.51 11.74 -2.56
CA VAL A 140 -21.45 12.71 -3.67
C VAL A 140 -20.43 12.27 -4.71
N VAL A 141 -19.27 11.75 -4.27
CA VAL A 141 -18.23 11.25 -5.19
C VAL A 141 -18.72 10.00 -5.91
N GLU A 142 -19.35 9.06 -5.19
CA GLU A 142 -19.91 7.82 -5.76
C GLU A 142 -20.99 8.11 -6.79
N GLU A 143 -21.93 9.04 -6.49
CA GLU A 143 -22.97 9.44 -7.44
C GLU A 143 -22.37 10.14 -8.66
N THR A 144 -21.32 10.97 -8.46
CA THR A 144 -20.63 11.59 -9.59
C THR A 144 -19.95 10.56 -10.48
N CYS A 145 -19.34 9.51 -9.90
CA CYS A 145 -18.76 8.42 -10.71
C CYS A 145 -19.82 7.73 -11.60
N LYS A 146 -21.06 7.57 -11.13
CA LYS A 146 -22.15 6.93 -11.89
C LYS A 146 -22.62 7.76 -13.10
N GLU A 147 -22.28 9.04 -13.18
CA GLU A 147 -22.55 9.89 -14.34
C GLU A 147 -21.64 9.53 -15.54
N PHE A 148 -20.60 8.73 -15.31
CA PHE A 148 -19.62 8.29 -16.30
C PHE A 148 -19.72 6.78 -16.53
N LYS A 149 -19.34 6.36 -17.74
CA LYS A 149 -19.42 4.93 -18.10
C LYS A 149 -18.31 4.11 -17.44
N GLU A 150 -17.13 4.67 -17.34
CA GLU A 150 -15.91 3.97 -16.93
C GLU A 150 -15.08 4.78 -15.92
N ILE A 151 -15.74 5.33 -14.90
CA ILE A 151 -15.10 5.96 -13.74
C ILE A 151 -15.61 5.30 -12.46
N TRP A 152 -14.68 4.87 -11.60
CA TRP A 152 -14.99 4.18 -10.34
C TRP A 152 -14.29 4.85 -9.15
N PRO A 153 -14.93 4.89 -7.97
CA PRO A 153 -14.25 5.23 -6.72
C PRO A 153 -13.36 4.04 -6.31
N VAL A 154 -12.07 4.27 -6.21
CA VAL A 154 -11.09 3.17 -6.02
C VAL A 154 -10.35 3.20 -4.70
N ASN A 155 -10.03 4.38 -4.12
CA ASN A 155 -9.36 4.42 -2.82
C ASN A 155 -10.08 5.41 -1.90
N TYR A 156 -10.70 4.89 -0.87
CA TYR A 156 -11.27 5.64 0.24
C TYR A 156 -10.16 5.90 1.26
N ASN A 157 -9.44 7.02 1.07
CA ASN A 157 -8.17 7.28 1.74
C ASN A 157 -8.34 7.74 3.19
N CYS A 158 -9.16 8.76 3.38
CA CYS A 158 -9.45 9.40 4.67
C CYS A 158 -10.66 10.34 4.49
N PRO A 159 -11.27 10.90 5.55
CA PRO A 159 -12.40 11.80 5.45
C PRO A 159 -12.21 12.90 4.41
N GLY A 160 -13.14 12.99 3.48
CA GLY A 160 -13.14 13.97 2.40
C GLY A 160 -12.05 13.78 1.33
N GLN A 161 -11.47 12.57 1.19
CA GLN A 161 -10.50 12.25 0.15
C GLN A 161 -10.71 10.84 -0.42
N ILE A 162 -11.21 10.78 -1.65
CA ILE A 162 -11.39 9.54 -2.42
C ILE A 162 -10.63 9.67 -3.74
N SER A 163 -9.81 8.66 -4.07
CA SER A 163 -9.27 8.54 -5.41
C SER A 163 -10.27 7.81 -6.30
N CYS A 164 -10.46 8.34 -7.50
CA CYS A 164 -11.28 7.73 -8.54
C CYS A 164 -10.39 7.41 -9.74
N ALA A 165 -10.71 6.35 -10.44
CA ALA A 165 -9.92 5.88 -11.58
C ALA A 165 -10.84 5.36 -12.69
N GLY A 166 -10.36 5.40 -13.92
CA GLY A 166 -11.10 4.89 -15.05
C GLY A 166 -10.52 5.29 -16.39
N SER A 167 -11.36 5.41 -17.41
CA SER A 167 -10.96 5.78 -18.75
C SER A 167 -10.25 7.14 -18.79
N ALA A 168 -9.12 7.21 -19.50
CA ALA A 168 -8.39 8.44 -19.69
C ALA A 168 -9.24 9.52 -20.40
N ASP A 169 -10.17 9.10 -21.25
CA ASP A 169 -11.04 10.00 -22.00
C ASP A 169 -12.11 10.67 -21.11
N GLU A 170 -12.46 10.06 -19.98
CA GLU A 170 -13.48 10.56 -19.07
C GLU A 170 -12.93 11.30 -17.85
N ILE A 171 -11.64 11.13 -17.52
CA ILE A 171 -11.04 11.64 -16.29
C ILE A 171 -11.10 13.16 -16.17
N ASP A 172 -10.95 13.88 -17.28
CA ASP A 172 -11.01 15.36 -17.29
C ASP A 172 -12.44 15.88 -17.07
N ALA A 173 -13.42 15.24 -17.68
CA ALA A 173 -14.83 15.56 -17.48
C ALA A 173 -15.25 15.22 -16.03
N PHE A 174 -14.80 14.10 -15.49
CA PHE A 174 -15.00 13.75 -14.07
C PHE A 174 -14.42 14.82 -13.14
N CYS A 175 -13.19 15.27 -13.39
CA CYS A 175 -12.56 16.34 -12.59
C CYS A 175 -13.37 17.66 -12.65
N ALA A 176 -13.97 17.99 -13.79
CA ALA A 176 -14.85 19.15 -13.92
C ALA A 176 -16.14 18.95 -13.09
N ALA A 177 -16.78 17.80 -13.19
CA ALA A 177 -18.01 17.49 -12.43
C ALA A 177 -17.80 17.54 -10.90
N ILE A 178 -16.65 17.04 -10.40
CA ILE A 178 -16.28 17.17 -8.98
C ILE A 178 -16.17 18.65 -8.56
N LYS A 179 -15.61 19.51 -9.41
CA LYS A 179 -15.48 20.95 -9.12
C LYS A 179 -16.85 21.65 -9.12
N GLU A 180 -17.74 21.31 -10.06
CA GLU A 180 -19.11 21.85 -10.13
C GLU A 180 -19.93 21.51 -8.87
N LYS A 181 -19.67 20.36 -8.25
CA LYS A 181 -20.29 19.95 -6.97
C LYS A 181 -19.61 20.58 -5.73
N GLY A 182 -18.71 21.54 -5.92
CA GLY A 182 -18.02 22.27 -4.84
C GLY A 182 -16.79 21.57 -4.26
N GLY A 183 -16.37 20.45 -4.85
CA GLY A 183 -15.16 19.74 -4.47
C GLY A 183 -13.91 20.29 -5.16
N ARG A 184 -12.77 19.63 -4.91
CA ARG A 184 -11.51 19.85 -5.61
C ARG A 184 -11.05 18.53 -6.23
N ALA A 185 -10.72 18.52 -7.50
CA ALA A 185 -10.12 17.38 -8.18
C ALA A 185 -8.64 17.62 -8.46
N VAL A 186 -7.80 16.60 -8.21
CA VAL A 186 -6.36 16.61 -8.51
C VAL A 186 -6.03 15.35 -9.29
N LYS A 187 -5.58 15.49 -10.53
CA LYS A 187 -5.09 14.35 -11.33
C LYS A 187 -3.84 13.77 -10.67
N LEU A 188 -3.76 12.46 -10.62
CA LEU A 188 -2.60 11.75 -10.08
C LEU A 188 -1.63 11.42 -11.20
N ALA A 189 -0.33 11.49 -10.91
CA ALA A 189 0.74 11.19 -11.87
C ALA A 189 0.94 9.67 -12.00
N VAL A 190 -0.11 8.95 -12.41
CA VAL A 190 -0.11 7.51 -12.68
C VAL A 190 -0.75 7.24 -14.03
N SER A 191 -0.24 6.23 -14.74
CA SER A 191 -0.67 5.88 -16.09
C SER A 191 -1.75 4.80 -16.15
N GLY A 192 -2.21 4.27 -15.01
CA GLY A 192 -3.15 3.17 -14.97
C GLY A 192 -4.40 3.45 -14.15
N ALA A 193 -5.52 2.86 -14.52
CA ALA A 193 -6.74 2.86 -13.72
C ALA A 193 -6.71 1.68 -12.73
N PHE A 194 -5.88 1.82 -11.69
CA PHE A 194 -5.70 0.79 -10.65
C PHE A 194 -6.97 0.61 -9.82
N HIS A 195 -7.17 -0.60 -9.31
CA HIS A 195 -8.32 -0.98 -8.47
C HIS A 195 -9.69 -0.89 -9.17
N THR A 196 -9.70 -0.85 -10.49
CA THR A 196 -10.91 -0.88 -11.34
C THR A 196 -11.10 -2.26 -11.96
N PRO A 197 -12.24 -2.52 -12.63
CA PRO A 197 -12.44 -3.73 -13.44
C PRO A 197 -11.36 -3.98 -14.52
N TYR A 198 -10.62 -2.96 -14.94
CA TYR A 198 -9.47 -3.11 -15.86
C TYR A 198 -8.35 -3.98 -15.29
N MET A 199 -8.27 -4.11 -13.96
CA MET A 199 -7.26 -4.92 -13.27
C MET A 199 -7.72 -6.37 -13.03
N LYS A 200 -8.84 -6.82 -13.61
CA LYS A 200 -9.37 -8.18 -13.43
C LYS A 200 -8.34 -9.26 -13.79
N GLU A 201 -7.65 -9.10 -14.92
CA GLU A 201 -6.61 -10.06 -15.35
C GLU A 201 -5.44 -10.13 -14.35
N ALA A 202 -5.12 -9.04 -13.64
CA ALA A 202 -4.12 -9.07 -12.58
C ALA A 202 -4.61 -9.91 -11.40
N SER A 203 -5.87 -9.77 -10.99
CA SER A 203 -6.46 -10.61 -9.93
C SER A 203 -6.44 -12.09 -10.30
N GLU A 204 -6.77 -12.44 -11.54
CA GLU A 204 -6.72 -13.82 -12.02
C GLU A 204 -5.31 -14.41 -12.01
N GLU A 205 -4.30 -13.60 -12.38
CA GLU A 205 -2.89 -14.05 -12.35
C GLU A 205 -2.37 -14.22 -10.93
N LEU A 206 -2.74 -13.29 -10.02
CA LEU A 206 -2.42 -13.41 -8.60
C LEU A 206 -3.05 -14.66 -7.98
N GLU A 207 -4.31 -14.96 -8.29
CA GLU A 207 -4.98 -16.17 -7.81
C GLU A 207 -4.26 -17.46 -8.25
N LYS A 208 -3.83 -17.51 -9.52
CA LYS A 208 -3.04 -18.64 -10.05
C LYS A 208 -1.72 -18.81 -9.30
N ALA A 209 -1.00 -17.70 -9.07
CA ALA A 209 0.26 -17.74 -8.34
C ALA A 209 0.07 -18.18 -6.89
N LEU A 210 -0.92 -17.63 -6.18
CA LEU A 210 -1.23 -17.97 -4.79
C LEU A 210 -1.58 -19.45 -4.59
N LYS A 211 -2.23 -20.08 -5.56
CA LYS A 211 -2.54 -21.53 -5.51
C LYS A 211 -1.28 -22.43 -5.55
N THR A 212 -0.12 -21.89 -5.91
CA THR A 212 1.15 -22.60 -5.91
C THR A 212 2.04 -22.29 -4.71
N MET A 213 1.64 -21.35 -3.87
CA MET A 213 2.37 -20.88 -2.68
C MET A 213 1.82 -21.51 -1.41
N THR A 214 2.64 -21.51 -0.36
CA THR A 214 2.18 -21.91 0.99
C THR A 214 1.53 -20.70 1.66
N ILE A 215 0.24 -20.82 1.94
CA ILE A 215 -0.55 -19.77 2.61
C ILE A 215 -0.83 -20.19 4.03
N ASN A 216 -0.43 -19.37 5.00
CA ASN A 216 -0.68 -19.60 6.43
C ASN A 216 -1.75 -18.64 6.96
N ALA A 217 -2.38 -18.99 8.06
CA ALA A 217 -3.18 -18.04 8.83
C ALA A 217 -2.28 -16.92 9.38
N PRO A 218 -2.76 -15.66 9.45
CA PRO A 218 -1.98 -14.55 9.99
C PRO A 218 -1.52 -14.81 11.44
N GLN A 219 -0.23 -14.58 11.71
CA GLN A 219 0.36 -14.62 13.05
C GLN A 219 0.27 -13.26 13.77
N THR A 220 0.25 -12.17 13.00
CA THR A 220 -0.09 -10.81 13.43
C THR A 220 -1.36 -10.42 12.71
N GLU A 221 -2.28 -9.74 13.40
CA GLU A 221 -3.53 -9.30 12.78
C GLU A 221 -3.24 -8.39 11.59
N ILE A 222 -3.82 -8.69 10.44
CA ILE A 222 -3.68 -7.89 9.23
C ILE A 222 -5.04 -7.46 8.72
N TYR A 223 -5.18 -6.19 8.33
CA TYR A 223 -6.42 -5.62 7.78
C TYR A 223 -6.36 -5.57 6.26
N ALA A 224 -7.42 -6.09 5.64
CA ALA A 224 -7.51 -6.19 4.19
C ALA A 224 -7.99 -4.87 3.55
N ASN A 225 -7.34 -4.42 2.49
CA ASN A 225 -7.74 -3.22 1.75
C ASN A 225 -9.17 -3.29 1.23
N ARG A 226 -9.56 -4.45 0.73
CA ARG A 226 -10.87 -4.68 0.12
C ARG A 226 -12.04 -4.46 1.08
N THR A 227 -11.87 -4.81 2.34
CA THR A 227 -12.95 -4.81 3.34
C THR A 227 -12.77 -3.81 4.47
N GLY A 228 -11.54 -3.32 4.69
CA GLY A 228 -11.18 -2.54 5.87
C GLY A 228 -11.19 -3.35 7.17
N LYS A 229 -11.34 -4.67 7.12
CA LYS A 229 -11.49 -5.58 8.27
C LYS A 229 -10.32 -6.55 8.37
N PRO A 230 -10.11 -7.21 9.53
CA PRO A 230 -9.13 -8.28 9.65
C PRO A 230 -9.27 -9.35 8.57
N TYR A 231 -8.14 -9.90 8.16
CA TYR A 231 -8.08 -11.02 7.23
C TYR A 231 -8.79 -12.25 7.78
N PRO A 232 -9.42 -13.08 6.93
CA PRO A 232 -9.97 -14.36 7.34
C PRO A 232 -8.85 -15.32 7.80
N GLN A 233 -9.24 -16.39 8.48
CA GLN A 233 -8.33 -17.47 8.91
C GLN A 233 -8.31 -18.64 7.93
N ASP A 234 -9.32 -18.76 7.09
CA ASP A 234 -9.45 -19.81 6.08
C ASP A 234 -8.57 -19.53 4.86
N THR A 235 -7.77 -20.51 4.46
CA THR A 235 -6.80 -20.37 3.37
C THR A 235 -7.45 -19.98 2.04
N ALA A 236 -8.61 -20.53 1.70
CA ALA A 236 -9.28 -20.21 0.44
C ALA A 236 -9.78 -18.75 0.42
N GLN A 237 -10.32 -18.31 1.57
CA GLN A 237 -10.75 -16.90 1.74
C GLN A 237 -9.55 -15.93 1.76
N ILE A 238 -8.41 -16.34 2.33
CA ILE A 238 -7.16 -15.53 2.27
C ILE A 238 -6.74 -15.37 0.81
N ILE A 239 -6.66 -16.45 0.04
CA ILE A 239 -6.30 -16.41 -1.39
C ILE A 239 -7.24 -15.49 -2.16
N GLU A 240 -8.55 -15.63 -1.98
CA GLU A 240 -9.54 -14.77 -2.63
C GLU A 240 -9.34 -13.29 -2.26
N THR A 241 -9.11 -13.01 -0.97
CA THR A 241 -8.92 -11.64 -0.47
C THR A 241 -7.71 -10.98 -1.12
N ILE A 242 -6.57 -11.68 -1.18
CA ILE A 242 -5.33 -11.17 -1.80
C ILE A 242 -5.52 -10.99 -3.30
N ALA A 243 -6.06 -12.01 -3.98
CA ALA A 243 -6.19 -11.99 -5.44
C ALA A 243 -7.09 -10.85 -5.92
N LEU A 244 -8.26 -10.66 -5.30
CA LEU A 244 -9.22 -9.64 -5.69
C LEU A 244 -8.83 -8.21 -5.30
N GLN A 245 -7.80 -8.04 -4.45
CA GLN A 245 -7.37 -6.71 -3.99
C GLN A 245 -7.00 -5.79 -5.16
N ALA A 246 -6.30 -6.29 -6.19
CA ALA A 246 -5.84 -5.50 -7.32
C ALA A 246 -6.98 -4.89 -8.16
N SER A 247 -8.16 -5.51 -8.19
CA SER A 247 -9.34 -5.08 -8.93
C SER A 247 -10.50 -4.62 -8.04
N SER A 248 -10.25 -4.40 -6.75
CA SER A 248 -11.24 -3.95 -5.77
C SER A 248 -10.81 -2.63 -5.14
N SER A 249 -11.77 -1.86 -4.63
CA SER A 249 -11.48 -0.61 -3.94
C SER A 249 -10.68 -0.84 -2.65
N VAL A 250 -9.79 0.12 -2.35
CA VAL A 250 -9.02 0.19 -1.10
C VAL A 250 -9.81 0.98 -0.06
N ARG A 251 -10.25 0.32 1.01
CA ARG A 251 -11.06 0.85 2.11
C ARG A 251 -10.20 1.34 3.26
N PHE A 252 -9.22 2.23 3.00
CA PHE A 252 -8.20 2.57 3.99
C PHE A 252 -8.75 3.40 5.15
N GLU A 253 -9.70 4.30 4.90
CA GLU A 253 -10.41 5.03 5.95
C GLU A 253 -11.13 4.08 6.91
N ASP A 254 -11.80 3.05 6.36
CA ASP A 254 -12.48 2.03 7.17
C ASP A 254 -11.46 1.19 7.94
N THR A 255 -10.32 0.85 7.32
CA THR A 255 -9.21 0.16 7.98
C THR A 255 -8.76 0.93 9.23
N LEU A 256 -8.48 2.21 9.10
CA LEU A 256 -8.03 3.04 10.22
C LEU A 256 -9.10 3.13 11.33
N LYS A 257 -10.37 3.32 10.97
CA LYS A 257 -11.48 3.37 11.94
C LYS A 257 -11.66 2.06 12.68
N ASN A 258 -11.57 0.93 11.97
CA ASN A 258 -11.70 -0.40 12.58
C ASN A 258 -10.52 -0.69 13.51
N MET A 259 -9.28 -0.41 13.10
CA MET A 259 -8.10 -0.52 13.96
C MET A 259 -8.25 0.29 15.25
N TRP A 260 -8.72 1.53 15.14
CA TRP A 260 -8.98 2.37 16.32
C TRP A 260 -10.05 1.77 17.24
N ALA A 261 -11.14 1.26 16.67
CA ALA A 261 -12.19 0.60 17.43
C ALA A 261 -11.69 -0.67 18.15
N ASP A 262 -10.70 -1.37 17.57
CA ASP A 262 -10.05 -2.55 18.14
C ASP A 262 -8.93 -2.19 19.15
N GLY A 263 -8.78 -0.89 19.45
CA GLY A 263 -7.91 -0.35 20.50
C GLY A 263 -6.48 -0.05 20.05
N ILE A 264 -6.21 0.02 18.75
CA ILE A 264 -4.94 0.54 18.23
C ILE A 264 -4.92 2.06 18.42
N ASP A 265 -3.94 2.58 19.14
CA ASP A 265 -3.80 4.02 19.42
C ASP A 265 -2.50 4.61 18.86
N THR A 266 -1.58 3.78 18.40
CA THR A 266 -0.27 4.16 17.87
C THR A 266 -0.08 3.57 16.48
N PHE A 267 0.23 4.43 15.51
CA PHE A 267 0.42 4.06 14.11
C PHE A 267 1.82 4.41 13.64
N ILE A 268 2.52 3.46 13.02
CA ILE A 268 3.88 3.63 12.51
C ILE A 268 3.86 3.38 11.01
N GLU A 269 4.01 4.42 10.19
CA GLU A 269 4.22 4.27 8.75
C GLU A 269 5.68 3.93 8.48
N VAL A 270 5.92 2.82 7.79
CA VAL A 270 7.26 2.34 7.42
C VAL A 270 7.50 2.44 5.92
N GLY A 271 8.78 2.53 5.53
CA GLY A 271 9.22 2.43 4.15
C GLY A 271 9.52 3.77 3.50
N ALA A 272 8.65 4.27 2.62
CA ALA A 272 8.87 5.51 1.91
C ALA A 272 7.72 6.50 2.10
N GLY A 273 8.05 7.80 2.17
CA GLY A 273 7.05 8.87 2.26
C GLY A 273 6.37 9.00 3.62
N LYS A 274 5.27 9.75 3.64
CA LYS A 274 4.47 10.05 4.85
C LYS A 274 2.98 10.20 4.53
N THR A 275 2.53 9.50 3.52
CA THR A 275 1.15 9.62 3.01
C THR A 275 0.15 9.01 3.98
N LEU A 276 0.47 7.84 4.54
CA LEU A 276 -0.43 7.13 5.46
C LEU A 276 -0.52 7.84 6.81
N THR A 277 0.59 8.38 7.31
CA THR A 277 0.58 9.27 8.49
C THR A 277 -0.36 10.46 8.28
N GLY A 278 -0.38 11.03 7.07
CA GLY A 278 -1.34 12.07 6.69
C GLY A 278 -2.80 11.61 6.72
N PHE A 279 -3.08 10.36 6.32
CA PHE A 279 -4.42 9.78 6.39
C PHE A 279 -4.82 9.48 7.83
N VAL A 280 -3.92 8.92 8.65
CA VAL A 280 -4.14 8.71 10.08
C VAL A 280 -4.50 10.03 10.77
N LYS A 281 -3.69 11.08 10.56
CA LYS A 281 -3.92 12.39 11.16
C LYS A 281 -5.30 12.98 10.85
N LYS A 282 -5.81 12.75 9.65
CA LYS A 282 -7.14 13.25 9.24
C LYS A 282 -8.28 12.38 9.78
N THR A 283 -8.07 11.08 9.90
CA THR A 283 -9.10 10.13 10.32
C THR A 283 -9.16 10.00 11.84
N LEU A 284 -8.00 9.99 12.49
CA LEU A 284 -7.80 9.72 13.92
C LEU A 284 -6.88 10.80 14.53
N PRO A 285 -7.34 12.02 14.72
CA PRO A 285 -6.49 13.13 15.15
C PRO A 285 -5.86 12.94 16.55
N GLU A 286 -6.41 12.05 17.37
CA GLU A 286 -5.93 11.73 18.73
C GLU A 286 -4.89 10.58 18.73
N ALA A 287 -4.67 9.91 17.59
CA ALA A 287 -3.71 8.82 17.49
C ALA A 287 -2.27 9.31 17.59
N LYS A 288 -1.41 8.51 18.22
CA LYS A 288 0.04 8.68 18.13
C LYS A 288 0.54 8.19 16.77
N MET A 289 1.47 8.93 16.17
CA MET A 289 1.93 8.65 14.81
C MET A 289 3.44 8.80 14.69
N TYR A 290 4.06 7.84 14.02
CA TYR A 290 5.47 7.88 13.65
C TYR A 290 5.63 7.59 12.17
N THR A 291 6.68 8.18 11.56
CA THR A 291 7.03 7.93 10.16
C THR A 291 8.47 7.47 10.11
N VAL A 292 8.71 6.23 9.68
CA VAL A 292 10.02 5.57 9.70
C VAL A 292 10.47 5.32 8.25
N THR A 293 11.22 6.29 7.72
CA THR A 293 11.69 6.30 6.32
C THR A 293 13.20 6.38 6.19
N THR A 294 13.92 6.52 7.32
CA THR A 294 15.37 6.58 7.43
C THR A 294 15.81 5.91 8.73
N VAL A 295 17.11 5.58 8.85
CA VAL A 295 17.70 5.03 10.07
C VAL A 295 17.55 6.00 11.25
N ASP A 296 17.72 7.30 11.03
CA ASP A 296 17.54 8.32 12.07
C ASP A 296 16.11 8.33 12.58
N ALA A 297 15.12 8.34 11.67
CA ALA A 297 13.69 8.29 12.03
C ALA A 297 13.31 6.96 12.72
N LEU A 298 13.94 5.85 12.34
CA LEU A 298 13.78 4.56 13.00
C LEU A 298 14.25 4.63 14.46
N ASN A 299 15.44 5.16 14.71
CA ASN A 299 16.01 5.28 16.05
C ASN A 299 15.17 6.22 16.93
N GLU A 300 14.76 7.38 16.39
CA GLU A 300 13.88 8.33 17.09
C GLU A 300 12.54 7.68 17.47
N ALA A 301 11.91 6.96 16.53
CA ALA A 301 10.64 6.26 16.81
C ALA A 301 10.82 5.19 17.90
N ILE A 302 11.90 4.41 17.87
CA ILE A 302 12.20 3.39 18.88
C ILE A 302 12.38 4.02 20.27
N GLU A 303 13.13 5.11 20.36
CA GLU A 303 13.36 5.84 21.63
C GLU A 303 12.04 6.36 22.21
N ASN A 304 11.24 7.07 21.42
CA ASN A 304 9.98 7.67 21.85
C ASN A 304 8.96 6.60 22.28
N ILE A 305 8.82 5.52 21.50
CA ILE A 305 7.90 4.42 21.84
C ILE A 305 8.34 3.72 23.14
N LYS A 306 9.64 3.48 23.34
CA LYS A 306 10.16 2.85 24.58
C LYS A 306 10.06 3.78 25.79
N ALA A 307 10.17 5.09 25.60
CA ALA A 307 9.95 6.07 26.64
C ALA A 307 8.47 6.19 27.06
N GLY A 308 7.54 5.65 26.26
CA GLY A 308 6.09 5.72 26.53
C GLY A 308 5.42 6.99 26.01
N GLU A 309 6.09 7.71 25.12
CA GLU A 309 5.61 8.94 24.49
C GLU A 309 4.69 8.69 23.27
#